data_96f61e10afaae6d1e40e0b8e7870453f
#
_entry.id   96f61e10afaae6d1e40e0b8e7870453f
#
_cell.length_a   1.000
_cell.length_b   1.000
_cell.length_c   1.000
_cell.angle_alpha   90.00
_cell.angle_beta   90.00
_cell.angle_gamma   90.00
#
_symmetry.space_group_name_H-M   'P 1'
#
loop_
_entity.id
_entity.type
_entity.pdbx_description
1 polymer ?
#
loop_
_entity_poly.entity_id
_entity_poly.type
_entity_poly.pdbx_seq_one_letter_code
_entity_poly.pdbx_strand_id
1 'polypeptide(L)'
;MRGQTIKPPQGSAISTKAISRSEMDEVERLAELGRLSSSILHEISNPITSALIYLEQYKDQPAAAIRKVQGSIKTLREYVEAARQQARGESQPSQFRVNHQITQLKRVVLPLAKQAGVQLAFTANEDCKLYGDPVKFQQAVANLIVNAIEAYGHDPSPELVKPVHVNLYTCDDCFTIDIVDWGKGIKPSQIGRIFEPFYSTKSHNGHGLGIGLAIVKQYITSDFNGSISVRSGRRQGTTFSITIPTI
;
A
#
# COMPACT_ATOMS: atom_id res chain seq x y z
N MET A 1 23.71 -31.76 73.81
CA MET A 1 23.79 -31.65 72.33
C MET A 1 22.68 -30.73 71.90
N ARG A 2 23.01 -29.50 71.46
CA ARG A 2 22.02 -28.49 71.01
C ARG A 2 21.90 -28.56 69.50
N GLY A 3 20.69 -28.88 69.00
CA GLY A 3 20.39 -28.89 67.59
C GLY A 3 20.33 -27.45 67.02
N GLN A 4 21.15 -27.19 66.03
CA GLN A 4 21.10 -25.96 65.23
C GLN A 4 20.07 -26.12 64.13
N THR A 5 19.01 -25.31 64.16
CA THR A 5 18.00 -25.22 63.13
C THR A 5 18.55 -24.30 62.02
N ILE A 6 18.81 -24.86 60.86
CA ILE A 6 19.25 -24.11 59.67
C ILE A 6 18.01 -23.46 59.03
N LYS A 7 18.01 -22.12 58.98
CA LYS A 7 16.98 -21.34 58.30
C LYS A 7 17.22 -21.39 56.78
N PRO A 8 16.20 -21.65 55.94
CA PRO A 8 16.38 -21.62 54.49
C PRO A 8 16.63 -20.21 53.96
N PRO A 9 17.40 -20.03 52.87
CA PRO A 9 17.68 -18.72 52.31
C PRO A 9 16.40 -18.08 51.76
N GLN A 10 16.20 -16.82 52.06
CA GLN A 10 15.13 -16.02 51.47
C GLN A 10 15.41 -15.83 50.00
N GLY A 11 14.53 -16.42 49.15
CA GLY A 11 14.55 -16.17 47.73
C GLY A 11 14.29 -14.70 47.43
N SER A 12 15.21 -14.04 46.74
CA SER A 12 15.00 -12.73 46.17
C SER A 12 13.87 -12.81 45.13
N ALA A 13 12.76 -12.17 45.45
CA ALA A 13 11.68 -11.96 44.52
C ALA A 13 12.24 -11.11 43.35
N ILE A 14 12.39 -11.72 42.20
CA ILE A 14 12.65 -11.02 40.94
C ILE A 14 11.37 -10.20 40.68
N SER A 15 11.48 -8.89 40.91
CA SER A 15 10.43 -7.93 40.60
C SER A 15 10.27 -7.94 39.06
N THR A 16 9.27 -8.64 38.56
CA THR A 16 8.86 -8.58 37.17
C THR A 16 8.26 -7.19 36.95
N LYS A 17 9.09 -6.26 36.48
CA LYS A 17 8.66 -4.92 36.10
C LYS A 17 7.60 -5.06 35.03
N ALA A 18 6.37 -4.68 35.30
CA ALA A 18 5.33 -4.70 34.30
C ALA A 18 5.76 -3.78 33.15
N ILE A 19 5.88 -4.33 31.94
CA ILE A 19 6.19 -3.58 30.72
C ILE A 19 5.07 -2.56 30.53
N SER A 20 5.40 -1.30 30.37
CA SER A 20 4.42 -0.25 30.13
C SER A 20 3.76 -0.44 28.75
N ARG A 21 2.55 0.06 28.58
CA ARG A 21 1.82 -0.01 27.32
C ARG A 21 2.64 0.60 26.16
N SER A 22 3.36 1.68 26.43
CA SER A 22 4.25 2.33 25.48
C SER A 22 5.45 1.46 25.06
N GLU A 23 6.03 0.70 26.00
CA GLU A 23 7.13 -0.23 25.70
C GLU A 23 6.63 -1.45 24.90
N MET A 24 5.39 -1.89 25.15
CA MET A 24 4.76 -2.96 24.40
C MET A 24 4.49 -2.54 22.95
N ASP A 25 3.96 -1.32 22.76
CA ASP A 25 3.70 -0.73 21.44
C ASP A 25 5.01 -0.57 20.63
N GLU A 26 6.10 -0.21 21.31
CA GLU A 26 7.43 -0.07 20.67
C GLU A 26 8.04 -1.42 20.28
N VAL A 27 7.90 -2.44 21.11
CA VAL A 27 8.33 -3.81 20.80
C VAL A 27 7.52 -4.41 19.66
N GLU A 28 6.20 -4.19 19.62
CA GLU A 28 5.33 -4.61 18.52
C GLU A 28 5.73 -3.93 17.21
N ARG A 29 6.01 -2.63 17.25
CA ARG A 29 6.48 -1.85 16.10
C ARG A 29 7.83 -2.33 15.59
N LEU A 30 8.79 -2.62 16.48
CA LEU A 30 10.09 -3.18 16.12
C LEU A 30 9.98 -4.60 15.54
N ALA A 31 9.10 -5.42 16.09
CA ALA A 31 8.83 -6.77 15.57
C ALA A 31 8.17 -6.71 14.18
N GLU A 32 7.28 -5.74 13.96
CA GLU A 32 6.65 -5.49 12.65
C GLU A 32 7.67 -4.99 11.62
N LEU A 33 8.53 -4.05 11.99
CA LEU A 33 9.66 -3.60 11.16
C LEU A 33 10.63 -4.75 10.82
N GLY A 34 10.90 -5.63 11.78
CA GLY A 34 11.74 -6.81 11.55
C GLY A 34 11.13 -7.79 10.55
N ARG A 35 9.82 -8.05 10.66
CA ARG A 35 9.07 -8.90 9.71
C ARG A 35 9.05 -8.28 8.32
N LEU A 36 8.78 -6.98 8.23
CA LEU A 36 8.76 -6.24 6.97
C LEU A 36 10.14 -6.22 6.31
N SER A 37 11.22 -6.01 7.08
CA SER A 37 12.60 -6.02 6.56
C SER A 37 12.98 -7.40 6.00
N SER A 38 12.65 -8.49 6.70
CA SER A 38 12.91 -9.84 6.23
C SER A 38 12.13 -10.16 4.95
N SER A 39 10.86 -9.75 4.90
CA SER A 39 10.02 -9.91 3.71
C SER A 39 10.53 -9.09 2.53
N ILE A 40 10.91 -7.82 2.74
CA ILE A 40 11.49 -6.95 1.71
C ILE A 40 12.80 -7.53 1.16
N LEU A 41 13.67 -8.06 2.02
CA LEU A 41 14.92 -8.70 1.57
C LEU A 41 14.65 -9.93 0.71
N HIS A 42 13.67 -10.76 1.08
CA HIS A 42 13.26 -11.92 0.30
C HIS A 42 12.70 -11.49 -1.07
N GLU A 43 11.85 -10.48 -1.09
CA GLU A 43 11.24 -9.96 -2.31
C GLU A 43 12.23 -9.24 -3.23
N ILE A 44 13.28 -8.61 -2.68
CA ILE A 44 14.41 -8.05 -3.46
C ILE A 44 15.25 -9.19 -4.06
N SER A 45 15.48 -10.26 -3.32
CA SER A 45 16.27 -11.40 -3.80
C SER A 45 15.63 -12.14 -4.98
N ASN A 46 14.29 -12.21 -5.02
CA ASN A 46 13.54 -12.90 -6.07
C ASN A 46 13.78 -12.32 -7.49
N PRO A 47 13.64 -11.00 -7.75
CA PRO A 47 13.91 -10.45 -9.09
C PRO A 47 15.39 -10.52 -9.47
N ILE A 48 16.31 -10.45 -8.51
CA ILE A 48 17.75 -10.63 -8.78
C ILE A 48 18.00 -12.07 -9.24
N THR A 49 17.48 -13.05 -8.52
CA THR A 49 17.58 -14.47 -8.88
C THR A 49 16.94 -14.73 -10.24
N SER A 50 15.75 -14.17 -10.48
CA SER A 50 15.07 -14.29 -11.77
C SER A 50 15.88 -13.69 -12.92
N ALA A 51 16.51 -12.52 -12.71
CA ALA A 51 17.38 -11.91 -13.71
C ALA A 51 18.58 -12.81 -14.07
N LEU A 52 19.21 -13.41 -13.06
CA LEU A 52 20.34 -14.33 -13.26
C LEU A 52 19.89 -15.60 -14.02
N ILE A 53 18.76 -16.18 -13.64
CA ILE A 53 18.17 -17.35 -14.33
C ILE A 53 17.86 -16.99 -15.81
N TYR A 54 17.29 -15.82 -16.07
CA TYR A 54 16.98 -15.43 -17.46
C TYR A 54 18.24 -15.21 -18.31
N LEU A 55 19.32 -14.67 -17.74
CA LEU A 55 20.60 -14.54 -18.43
C LEU A 55 21.17 -15.91 -18.81
N GLU A 56 21.07 -16.88 -17.93
CA GLU A 56 21.53 -18.26 -18.18
C GLU A 56 20.61 -18.97 -19.20
N GLN A 57 19.31 -18.91 -18.98
CA GLN A 57 18.31 -19.64 -19.78
C GLN A 57 18.20 -19.13 -21.22
N TYR A 58 18.39 -17.82 -21.42
CA TYR A 58 18.25 -17.17 -22.74
C TYR A 58 19.60 -16.68 -23.32
N LYS A 59 20.72 -17.32 -22.94
CA LYS A 59 22.05 -16.94 -23.42
C LYS A 59 22.17 -16.93 -24.93
N ASP A 60 21.46 -17.81 -25.64
CA ASP A 60 21.43 -17.90 -27.11
C ASP A 60 20.40 -16.96 -27.76
N GLN A 61 19.63 -16.22 -26.96
CA GLN A 61 18.60 -15.28 -27.39
C GLN A 61 18.74 -13.93 -26.65
N PRO A 62 19.78 -13.14 -26.91
CA PRO A 62 20.14 -11.97 -26.10
C PRO A 62 19.01 -10.93 -26.04
N ALA A 63 18.24 -10.73 -27.10
CA ALA A 63 17.12 -9.79 -27.09
C ALA A 63 15.96 -10.24 -26.17
N ALA A 64 15.74 -11.54 -26.04
CA ALA A 64 14.76 -12.09 -25.11
C ALA A 64 15.26 -12.01 -23.66
N ALA A 65 16.52 -12.33 -23.42
CA ALA A 65 17.18 -12.18 -22.14
C ALA A 65 17.09 -10.73 -21.62
N ILE A 66 17.46 -9.76 -22.46
CA ILE A 66 17.42 -8.34 -22.12
C ILE A 66 16.01 -7.92 -21.69
N ARG A 67 14.96 -8.27 -22.45
CA ARG A 67 13.57 -7.93 -22.07
C ARG A 67 13.16 -8.51 -20.73
N LYS A 68 13.54 -9.77 -20.44
CA LYS A 68 13.22 -10.44 -19.17
C LYS A 68 13.98 -9.81 -17.99
N VAL A 69 15.25 -9.52 -18.17
CA VAL A 69 16.09 -8.84 -17.16
C VAL A 69 15.59 -7.43 -16.88
N GLN A 70 15.20 -6.67 -17.92
CA GLN A 70 14.59 -5.35 -17.73
C GLN A 70 13.30 -5.41 -16.90
N GLY A 71 12.47 -6.45 -17.08
CA GLY A 71 11.31 -6.71 -16.22
C GLY A 71 11.71 -6.92 -14.77
N SER A 72 12.71 -7.77 -14.51
CA SER A 72 13.21 -8.01 -13.13
C SER A 72 13.81 -6.76 -12.49
N ILE A 73 14.55 -5.95 -13.24
CA ILE A 73 15.12 -4.68 -12.76
C ILE A 73 14.01 -3.68 -12.45
N LYS A 74 12.95 -3.62 -13.27
CA LYS A 74 11.80 -2.77 -12.99
C LYS A 74 11.12 -3.16 -11.67
N THR A 75 10.89 -4.45 -11.46
CA THR A 75 10.33 -4.99 -10.22
C THR A 75 11.22 -4.63 -9.01
N LEU A 76 12.55 -4.82 -9.13
CA LEU A 76 13.50 -4.44 -8.09
C LEU A 76 13.42 -2.95 -7.74
N ARG A 77 13.34 -2.08 -8.74
CA ARG A 77 13.17 -0.63 -8.54
C ARG A 77 11.91 -0.29 -7.78
N GLU A 78 10.79 -0.95 -8.10
CA GLU A 78 9.51 -0.79 -7.41
C GLU A 78 9.63 -1.20 -5.93
N TYR A 79 10.34 -2.32 -5.62
CA TYR A 79 10.62 -2.75 -4.23
C TYR A 79 11.43 -1.71 -3.46
N VAL A 80 12.53 -1.23 -4.05
CA VAL A 80 13.40 -0.24 -3.42
C VAL A 80 12.62 1.06 -3.17
N GLU A 81 11.77 1.48 -4.09
CA GLU A 81 10.98 2.69 -3.92
C GLU A 81 9.90 2.52 -2.84
N ALA A 82 9.21 1.37 -2.78
CA ALA A 82 8.27 1.06 -1.72
C ALA A 82 8.94 1.03 -0.33
N ALA A 83 10.13 0.41 -0.23
CA ALA A 83 10.91 0.38 0.99
C ALA A 83 11.40 1.78 1.42
N ARG A 84 11.81 2.62 0.45
CA ARG A 84 12.18 4.02 0.72
C ARG A 84 11.01 4.86 1.19
N GLN A 85 9.84 4.67 0.60
CA GLN A 85 8.62 5.37 1.01
C GLN A 85 8.22 4.99 2.44
N GLN A 86 8.36 3.72 2.80
CA GLN A 86 8.11 3.22 4.15
C GLN A 86 9.15 3.73 5.18
N ALA A 87 10.42 3.86 4.76
CA ALA A 87 11.51 4.38 5.61
C ALA A 87 11.49 5.92 5.76
N ARG A 88 10.93 6.65 4.79
CA ARG A 88 10.82 8.13 4.81
C ARG A 88 9.73 8.67 5.72
N GLY A 89 9.32 7.95 6.75
CA GLY A 89 8.30 8.33 7.73
C GLY A 89 8.49 9.66 8.48
N GLU A 90 9.20 10.64 7.90
CA GLU A 90 9.54 11.92 8.52
C GLU A 90 8.68 13.12 8.04
N SER A 91 7.59 12.89 7.31
CA SER A 91 6.65 13.99 7.10
C SER A 91 5.83 14.20 8.37
N GLN A 92 5.89 15.40 8.93
CA GLN A 92 5.16 15.71 10.15
C GLN A 92 3.68 15.91 9.87
N PRO A 93 2.77 15.34 10.67
CA PRO A 93 1.35 15.61 10.55
C PRO A 93 1.09 17.11 10.65
N SER A 94 0.30 17.63 9.74
CA SER A 94 -0.08 19.04 9.66
C SER A 94 -1.51 19.17 9.16
N GLN A 95 -2.11 20.33 9.39
CA GLN A 95 -3.40 20.65 8.77
C GLN A 95 -3.18 21.02 7.31
N PHE A 96 -3.90 20.37 6.38
CA PHE A 96 -3.80 20.65 4.95
C PHE A 96 -5.18 20.69 4.29
N ARG A 97 -5.27 21.40 3.15
CA ARG A 97 -6.47 21.45 2.30
C ARG A 97 -6.47 20.31 1.32
N VAL A 98 -7.56 19.56 1.26
CA VAL A 98 -7.73 18.40 0.37
C VAL A 98 -7.60 18.80 -1.10
N ASN A 99 -8.28 19.86 -1.53
CA ASN A 99 -8.24 20.31 -2.93
C ASN A 99 -6.83 20.69 -3.40
N HIS A 100 -5.99 21.19 -2.48
CA HIS A 100 -4.59 21.47 -2.81
C HIS A 100 -3.84 20.17 -3.11
N GLN A 101 -3.98 19.14 -2.27
CA GLN A 101 -3.33 17.85 -2.45
C GLN A 101 -3.82 17.14 -3.72
N ILE A 102 -5.12 17.17 -3.98
CA ILE A 102 -5.71 16.60 -5.20
C ILE A 102 -5.21 17.33 -6.45
N THR A 103 -5.04 18.65 -6.40
CA THR A 103 -4.50 19.41 -7.53
C THR A 103 -3.06 19.00 -7.85
N GLN A 104 -2.23 18.77 -6.84
CA GLN A 104 -0.88 18.26 -7.05
C GLN A 104 -0.89 16.83 -7.59
N LEU A 105 -1.74 15.96 -7.02
CA LEU A 105 -1.89 14.57 -7.45
C LEU A 105 -2.32 14.48 -8.92
N LYS A 106 -3.26 15.31 -9.38
CA LYS A 106 -3.70 15.37 -10.78
C LYS A 106 -2.54 15.53 -11.75
N ARG A 107 -1.51 16.32 -11.41
CA ARG A 107 -0.32 16.53 -12.27
C ARG A 107 0.44 15.24 -12.55
N VAL A 108 0.37 14.28 -11.63
CA VAL A 108 1.06 12.99 -11.75
C VAL A 108 0.16 11.95 -12.41
N VAL A 109 -1.10 11.83 -11.97
CA VAL A 109 -1.96 10.72 -12.38
C VAL A 109 -2.63 10.94 -13.75
N LEU A 110 -2.89 12.18 -14.17
CA LEU A 110 -3.50 12.45 -15.48
C LEU A 110 -2.63 12.02 -16.66
N PRO A 111 -1.30 12.29 -16.67
CA PRO A 111 -0.42 11.76 -17.71
C PRO A 111 -0.40 10.23 -17.76
N LEU A 112 -0.39 9.55 -16.60
CA LEU A 112 -0.43 8.09 -16.50
C LEU A 112 -1.74 7.53 -17.07
N ALA A 113 -2.89 8.11 -16.71
CA ALA A 113 -4.19 7.72 -17.23
C ALA A 113 -4.25 7.90 -18.75
N LYS A 114 -3.77 9.04 -19.27
CA LYS A 114 -3.69 9.30 -20.71
C LYS A 114 -2.85 8.27 -21.44
N GLN A 115 -1.67 7.92 -20.90
CA GLN A 115 -0.80 6.90 -21.48
C GLN A 115 -1.45 5.52 -21.50
N ALA A 116 -2.29 5.20 -20.52
CA ALA A 116 -3.05 3.96 -20.43
C ALA A 116 -4.36 3.96 -21.24
N GLY A 117 -4.71 5.06 -21.90
CA GLY A 117 -5.98 5.22 -22.61
C GLY A 117 -7.20 5.28 -21.67
N VAL A 118 -7.01 5.73 -20.42
CA VAL A 118 -8.05 5.81 -19.39
C VAL A 118 -8.55 7.24 -19.27
N GLN A 119 -9.87 7.41 -19.20
CA GLN A 119 -10.53 8.69 -18.91
C GLN A 119 -10.67 8.87 -17.41
N LEU A 120 -9.78 9.67 -16.82
CA LEU A 120 -9.78 9.94 -15.39
C LEU A 120 -10.50 11.25 -15.10
N ALA A 121 -11.62 11.19 -14.38
CA ALA A 121 -12.44 12.32 -13.98
C ALA A 121 -12.43 12.52 -12.47
N PHE A 122 -12.44 13.78 -12.04
CA PHE A 122 -12.52 14.18 -10.64
C PHE A 122 -13.77 15.03 -10.41
N THR A 123 -14.56 14.65 -9.43
CA THR A 123 -15.73 15.41 -8.96
C THR A 123 -15.51 15.77 -7.50
N ALA A 124 -15.63 17.04 -7.15
CA ALA A 124 -15.52 17.53 -5.78
C ALA A 124 -16.69 18.46 -5.48
N ASN A 125 -17.35 18.27 -4.33
CA ASN A 125 -18.44 19.16 -3.92
C ASN A 125 -17.89 20.38 -3.15
N GLU A 126 -17.09 20.14 -2.11
CA GLU A 126 -16.54 21.18 -1.24
C GLU A 126 -15.10 20.88 -0.87
N ASP A 127 -14.35 21.92 -0.50
CA ASP A 127 -13.00 21.77 0.02
C ASP A 127 -13.04 21.64 1.55
N CYS A 128 -12.30 20.69 2.08
CA CYS A 128 -12.17 20.52 3.51
C CYS A 128 -10.72 20.49 3.94
N LYS A 129 -10.50 20.61 5.26
CA LYS A 129 -9.20 20.46 5.90
C LYS A 129 -9.13 19.13 6.62
N LEU A 130 -8.02 18.45 6.46
CA LEU A 130 -7.68 17.25 7.19
C LEU A 130 -6.43 17.49 8.03
N TYR A 131 -6.27 16.71 9.09
CA TYR A 131 -5.03 16.64 9.87
C TYR A 131 -4.34 15.31 9.61
N GLY A 132 -3.06 15.35 9.32
CA GLY A 132 -2.23 14.19 9.03
C GLY A 132 -1.06 14.54 8.11
N ASP A 133 -0.42 13.51 7.59
CA ASP A 133 0.68 13.67 6.65
C ASP A 133 0.16 13.84 5.21
N PRO A 134 0.32 15.03 4.58
CA PRO A 134 -0.18 15.27 3.23
C PRO A 134 0.49 14.37 2.18
N VAL A 135 1.73 13.91 2.41
CA VAL A 135 2.44 13.01 1.49
C VAL A 135 1.82 11.62 1.54
N LYS A 136 1.55 11.09 2.74
CA LYS A 136 0.87 9.81 2.91
C LYS A 136 -0.55 9.83 2.35
N PHE A 137 -1.26 10.95 2.50
CA PHE A 137 -2.57 11.14 1.87
C PHE A 137 -2.48 11.03 0.34
N GLN A 138 -1.56 11.77 -0.28
CA GLN A 138 -1.35 11.70 -1.74
C GLN A 138 -0.96 10.31 -2.20
N GLN A 139 -0.08 9.61 -1.48
CA GLN A 139 0.33 8.25 -1.79
C GLN A 139 -0.83 7.25 -1.72
N ALA A 140 -1.67 7.35 -0.67
CA ALA A 140 -2.83 6.48 -0.53
C ALA A 140 -3.80 6.65 -1.70
N VAL A 141 -4.14 7.90 -2.05
CA VAL A 141 -5.04 8.19 -3.17
C VAL A 141 -4.42 7.82 -4.51
N ALA A 142 -3.11 8.09 -4.72
CA ALA A 142 -2.38 7.70 -5.93
C ALA A 142 -2.41 6.19 -6.15
N ASN A 143 -2.14 5.41 -5.11
CA ASN A 143 -2.15 3.94 -5.19
C ASN A 143 -3.50 3.39 -5.63
N LEU A 144 -4.60 3.94 -5.12
CA LEU A 144 -5.94 3.53 -5.53
C LEU A 144 -6.25 3.92 -6.98
N ILE A 145 -5.87 5.14 -7.40
CA ILE A 145 -6.07 5.59 -8.79
C ILE A 145 -5.25 4.73 -9.77
N VAL A 146 -4.00 4.43 -9.45
CA VAL A 146 -3.15 3.56 -10.28
C VAL A 146 -3.76 2.16 -10.38
N ASN A 147 -4.25 1.61 -9.27
CA ASN A 147 -4.95 0.32 -9.28
C ASN A 147 -6.20 0.33 -10.16
N ALA A 148 -6.96 1.42 -10.16
CA ALA A 148 -8.14 1.60 -11.00
C ALA A 148 -7.76 1.70 -12.50
N ILE A 149 -6.69 2.42 -12.84
CA ILE A 149 -6.15 2.49 -14.20
C ILE A 149 -5.73 1.11 -14.68
N GLU A 150 -5.00 0.36 -13.85
CA GLU A 150 -4.49 -0.98 -14.18
C GLU A 150 -5.59 -2.07 -14.22
N ALA A 151 -6.79 -1.79 -13.67
CA ALA A 151 -7.91 -2.73 -13.68
C ALA A 151 -8.41 -3.05 -15.10
N TYR A 152 -8.12 -2.19 -16.08
CA TYR A 152 -8.46 -2.39 -17.48
C TYR A 152 -7.46 -3.24 -18.27
N GLY A 153 -6.25 -3.49 -17.71
CA GLY A 153 -5.21 -4.25 -18.37
C GLY A 153 -4.67 -3.57 -19.64
N HIS A 154 -3.94 -4.34 -20.44
CA HIS A 154 -3.46 -3.93 -21.76
C HIS A 154 -4.46 -4.36 -22.83
N ASP A 155 -5.67 -3.85 -22.78
CA ASP A 155 -6.62 -4.05 -23.88
C ASP A 155 -6.35 -3.00 -24.98
N PRO A 156 -5.90 -3.41 -26.17
CA PRO A 156 -5.56 -2.49 -27.26
C PRO A 156 -6.80 -1.94 -27.97
N SER A 157 -8.03 -2.32 -27.58
CA SER A 157 -9.25 -1.87 -28.25
C SER A 157 -9.46 -0.37 -28.05
N PRO A 158 -9.25 0.47 -29.08
CA PRO A 158 -9.37 1.92 -28.94
C PRO A 158 -10.81 2.41 -28.78
N GLU A 159 -11.78 1.53 -29.03
CA GLU A 159 -13.20 1.86 -29.01
C GLU A 159 -13.84 1.78 -27.61
N LEU A 160 -13.19 1.13 -26.64
CA LEU A 160 -13.70 1.01 -25.28
C LEU A 160 -13.31 2.21 -24.43
N VAL A 161 -14.31 2.99 -24.05
CA VAL A 161 -14.14 4.02 -23.01
C VAL A 161 -13.79 3.33 -21.70
N LYS A 162 -12.66 3.70 -21.10
CA LYS A 162 -12.13 3.17 -19.83
C LYS A 162 -12.24 4.25 -18.73
N PRO A 163 -13.43 4.50 -18.17
CA PRO A 163 -13.59 5.57 -17.19
C PRO A 163 -13.07 5.18 -15.82
N VAL A 164 -12.43 6.14 -15.16
CA VAL A 164 -12.13 6.10 -13.71
C VAL A 164 -12.64 7.39 -13.11
N HIS A 165 -13.50 7.28 -12.11
CA HIS A 165 -14.06 8.44 -11.42
C HIS A 165 -13.48 8.52 -10.00
N VAL A 166 -13.01 9.71 -9.64
CA VAL A 166 -12.57 10.06 -8.29
C VAL A 166 -13.55 11.08 -7.74
N ASN A 167 -14.44 10.61 -6.88
CA ASN A 167 -15.48 11.43 -6.28
C ASN A 167 -15.08 11.81 -4.86
N LEU A 168 -15.08 13.12 -4.59
CA LEU A 168 -14.73 13.69 -3.30
C LEU A 168 -15.97 14.39 -2.72
N TYR A 169 -16.33 14.05 -1.50
CA TYR A 169 -17.45 14.67 -0.81
C TYR A 169 -17.22 14.73 0.70
N THR A 170 -17.78 15.76 1.31
CA THR A 170 -17.79 15.95 2.75
C THR A 170 -19.15 15.56 3.31
N CYS A 171 -19.17 15.00 4.48
CA CYS A 171 -20.31 14.87 5.37
C CYS A 171 -19.99 15.62 6.65
N ASP A 172 -20.98 15.81 7.55
CA ASP A 172 -20.86 16.70 8.71
C ASP A 172 -19.52 16.57 9.47
N ASP A 173 -19.10 15.34 9.76
CA ASP A 173 -17.88 15.05 10.52
C ASP A 173 -16.85 14.21 9.76
N CYS A 174 -17.01 14.05 8.44
CA CYS A 174 -16.11 13.20 7.68
C CYS A 174 -15.90 13.71 6.24
N PHE A 175 -14.77 13.30 5.68
CA PHE A 175 -14.42 13.44 4.29
C PHE A 175 -14.32 12.06 3.65
N THR A 176 -14.91 11.88 2.48
CA THR A 176 -14.89 10.62 1.76
C THR A 176 -14.36 10.79 0.34
N ILE A 177 -13.55 9.81 -0.09
CA ILE A 177 -13.11 9.66 -1.48
C ILE A 177 -13.55 8.31 -1.98
N ASP A 178 -14.32 8.28 -3.08
CA ASP A 178 -14.63 7.08 -3.84
C ASP A 178 -13.80 7.06 -5.12
N ILE A 179 -13.03 6.00 -5.33
CA ILE A 179 -12.35 5.71 -6.59
C ILE A 179 -13.09 4.56 -7.25
N VAL A 180 -13.70 4.85 -8.40
CA VAL A 180 -14.59 3.93 -9.13
C VAL A 180 -13.99 3.60 -10.48
N ASP A 181 -13.77 2.33 -10.75
CA ASP A 181 -13.44 1.79 -12.06
C ASP A 181 -14.51 0.80 -12.54
N TRP A 182 -14.58 0.57 -13.84
CA TRP A 182 -15.43 -0.45 -14.47
C TRP A 182 -14.56 -1.52 -15.15
N GLY A 183 -13.39 -1.78 -14.60
CA GLY A 183 -12.45 -2.79 -15.09
C GLY A 183 -12.88 -4.23 -14.77
N LYS A 184 -11.90 -5.12 -14.73
CA LYS A 184 -12.12 -6.58 -14.52
C LYS A 184 -12.76 -6.94 -13.17
N GLY A 185 -12.73 -6.03 -12.20
CA GLY A 185 -13.18 -6.26 -10.83
C GLY A 185 -12.33 -7.27 -10.06
N ILE A 186 -12.73 -7.52 -8.82
CA ILE A 186 -12.07 -8.41 -7.86
C ILE A 186 -13.01 -9.58 -7.57
N LYS A 187 -12.47 -10.81 -7.57
CA LYS A 187 -13.27 -12.00 -7.22
C LYS A 187 -13.66 -11.96 -5.74
N PRO A 188 -14.88 -12.36 -5.36
CA PRO A 188 -15.31 -12.38 -3.95
C PRO A 188 -14.35 -13.10 -3.01
N SER A 189 -13.76 -14.22 -3.44
CA SER A 189 -12.78 -14.99 -2.67
C SER A 189 -11.46 -14.25 -2.41
N GLN A 190 -11.20 -13.15 -3.10
CA GLN A 190 -9.98 -12.36 -3.00
C GLN A 190 -10.15 -11.10 -2.14
N ILE A 191 -11.39 -10.60 -2.01
CA ILE A 191 -11.69 -9.31 -1.32
C ILE A 191 -11.12 -9.28 0.09
N GLY A 192 -11.23 -10.37 0.86
CA GLY A 192 -10.70 -10.43 2.22
C GLY A 192 -9.17 -10.32 2.32
N ARG A 193 -8.47 -10.60 1.21
CA ARG A 193 -7.00 -10.69 1.17
C ARG A 193 -6.30 -9.53 0.47
N ILE A 194 -7.03 -8.69 -0.27
CA ILE A 194 -6.41 -7.63 -1.10
C ILE A 194 -5.61 -6.60 -0.31
N PHE A 195 -5.86 -6.51 1.00
CA PHE A 195 -5.13 -5.63 1.92
C PHE A 195 -3.99 -6.34 2.66
N GLU A 196 -3.80 -7.66 2.45
CA GLU A 196 -2.65 -8.38 2.98
C GLU A 196 -1.38 -7.95 2.23
N PRO A 197 -0.28 -7.66 2.92
CA PRO A 197 1.01 -7.37 2.27
C PRO A 197 1.40 -8.50 1.32
N PHE A 198 1.97 -8.14 0.17
CA PHE A 198 2.43 -9.07 -0.88
C PHE A 198 1.33 -9.90 -1.57
N TYR A 199 0.07 -9.66 -1.26
CA TYR A 199 -1.02 -10.27 -2.00
C TYR A 199 -1.25 -9.52 -3.32
N SER A 200 -0.97 -10.16 -4.43
CA SER A 200 -1.17 -9.63 -5.78
C SER A 200 -1.80 -10.66 -6.71
N THR A 201 -2.80 -10.24 -7.46
CA THR A 201 -3.38 -11.04 -8.55
C THR A 201 -2.66 -10.82 -9.89
N LYS A 202 -1.63 -9.96 -9.91
CA LYS A 202 -0.85 -9.52 -11.08
C LYS A 202 0.50 -10.23 -11.20
N SER A 203 0.82 -11.15 -10.30
CA SER A 203 2.13 -11.80 -10.15
C SER A 203 2.62 -12.57 -11.40
N HIS A 204 1.73 -12.97 -12.31
CA HIS A 204 2.10 -13.68 -13.52
C HIS A 204 2.72 -12.79 -14.62
N ASN A 205 2.59 -11.46 -14.53
CA ASN A 205 3.08 -10.51 -15.55
C ASN A 205 4.15 -9.53 -15.00
N GLY A 206 4.70 -9.76 -13.80
CA GLY A 206 5.76 -8.92 -13.24
C GLY A 206 5.33 -7.51 -12.83
N HIS A 207 4.03 -7.23 -12.72
CA HIS A 207 3.51 -5.92 -12.37
C HIS A 207 2.74 -5.96 -11.05
N GLY A 208 3.23 -5.24 -10.05
CA GLY A 208 2.58 -4.96 -8.78
C GLY A 208 2.98 -5.92 -7.65
N LEU A 209 3.66 -5.36 -6.63
CA LEU A 209 4.21 -6.05 -5.46
C LEU A 209 3.16 -6.55 -4.47
N GLY A 210 1.88 -6.16 -4.63
CA GLY A 210 0.87 -6.44 -3.62
C GLY A 210 1.03 -5.64 -2.33
N ILE A 211 1.87 -4.60 -2.31
CA ILE A 211 2.11 -3.76 -1.12
C ILE A 211 1.20 -2.52 -1.12
N GLY A 212 0.82 -2.02 -2.29
CA GLY A 212 0.12 -0.74 -2.41
C GLY A 212 -1.16 -0.64 -1.59
N LEU A 213 -2.03 -1.65 -1.62
CA LEU A 213 -3.28 -1.64 -0.85
C LEU A 213 -3.04 -1.83 0.66
N ALA A 214 -2.02 -2.59 1.06
CA ALA A 214 -1.63 -2.72 2.46
C ALA A 214 -1.16 -1.38 3.03
N ILE A 215 -0.32 -0.64 2.28
CA ILE A 215 0.12 0.72 2.64
C ILE A 215 -1.06 1.69 2.72
N VAL A 216 -1.99 1.64 1.76
CA VAL A 216 -3.20 2.48 1.81
C VAL A 216 -3.97 2.22 3.10
N LYS A 217 -4.23 0.95 3.43
CA LYS A 217 -4.94 0.59 4.66
C LYS A 217 -4.21 1.11 5.89
N GLN A 218 -2.90 0.88 5.98
CA GLN A 218 -2.08 1.34 7.09
C GLN A 218 -2.16 2.87 7.26
N TYR A 219 -1.91 3.65 6.20
CA TYR A 219 -1.96 5.10 6.27
C TYR A 219 -3.34 5.61 6.69
N ILE A 220 -4.39 5.12 6.06
CA ILE A 220 -5.75 5.58 6.35
C ILE A 220 -6.16 5.24 7.77
N THR A 221 -5.86 4.02 8.27
CA THR A 221 -6.29 3.63 9.62
C THR A 221 -5.38 4.17 10.73
N SER A 222 -4.06 4.22 10.52
CA SER A 222 -3.12 4.56 11.58
C SER A 222 -2.75 6.04 11.61
N ASP A 223 -2.62 6.70 10.44
CA ASP A 223 -2.18 8.09 10.37
C ASP A 223 -3.37 9.08 10.27
N PHE A 224 -4.52 8.64 9.75
CA PHE A 224 -5.70 9.50 9.55
C PHE A 224 -6.90 9.11 10.41
N ASN A 225 -6.81 8.08 11.25
CA ASN A 225 -7.95 7.56 12.03
C ASN A 225 -9.19 7.25 11.16
N GLY A 226 -8.95 6.97 9.90
CA GLY A 226 -9.98 6.74 8.90
C GLY A 226 -10.29 5.26 8.68
N SER A 227 -11.11 5.01 7.67
CA SER A 227 -11.43 3.66 7.23
C SER A 227 -11.32 3.54 5.72
N ILE A 228 -11.05 2.31 5.25
CA ILE A 228 -11.09 1.96 3.83
C ILE A 228 -12.02 0.77 3.62
N SER A 229 -12.86 0.86 2.62
CA SER A 229 -13.75 -0.22 2.20
C SER A 229 -13.64 -0.46 0.70
N VAL A 230 -14.11 -1.64 0.24
CA VAL A 230 -14.13 -2.03 -1.16
C VAL A 230 -15.44 -2.70 -1.51
N ARG A 231 -16.01 -2.30 -2.64
CA ARG A 231 -17.14 -2.98 -3.29
C ARG A 231 -16.69 -3.38 -4.68
N SER A 232 -16.76 -4.65 -5.00
CA SER A 232 -16.33 -5.15 -6.31
C SER A 232 -16.99 -6.47 -6.63
N GLY A 233 -17.15 -6.76 -7.92
CA GLY A 233 -17.60 -8.03 -8.44
C GLY A 233 -16.92 -8.35 -9.76
N ARG A 234 -16.89 -9.63 -10.14
CA ARG A 234 -16.27 -10.06 -11.38
C ARG A 234 -16.93 -9.36 -12.59
N ARG A 235 -16.16 -8.60 -13.38
CA ARG A 235 -16.63 -7.79 -14.53
C ARG A 235 -17.65 -6.69 -14.17
N GLN A 236 -17.70 -6.28 -12.90
CA GLN A 236 -18.56 -5.19 -12.43
C GLN A 236 -17.76 -3.96 -12.00
N GLY A 237 -16.41 -4.00 -12.19
CA GLY A 237 -15.53 -2.97 -11.73
C GLY A 237 -15.28 -3.00 -10.23
N THR A 238 -14.64 -1.94 -9.73
CA THR A 238 -14.32 -1.80 -8.32
C THR A 238 -14.60 -0.39 -7.84
N THR A 239 -15.12 -0.27 -6.62
CA THR A 239 -15.18 0.99 -5.88
C THR A 239 -14.36 0.83 -4.60
N PHE A 240 -13.31 1.61 -4.45
CA PHE A 240 -12.62 1.82 -3.18
C PHE A 240 -13.14 3.09 -2.55
N SER A 241 -13.51 3.01 -1.28
CA SER A 241 -13.98 4.16 -0.50
C SER A 241 -13.05 4.38 0.70
N ILE A 242 -12.48 5.57 0.80
CA ILE A 242 -11.73 6.06 1.96
C ILE A 242 -12.62 7.06 2.69
N THR A 243 -12.75 6.89 4.01
CA THR A 243 -13.44 7.87 4.88
C THR A 243 -12.49 8.31 5.98
N ILE A 244 -12.30 9.62 6.14
CA ILE A 244 -11.40 10.26 7.11
C ILE A 244 -12.23 11.24 7.93
N PRO A 245 -12.13 11.23 9.29
CA PRO A 245 -12.74 12.26 10.13
C PRO A 245 -12.24 13.66 9.77
N THR A 246 -13.13 14.64 9.68
CA THR A 246 -12.75 16.06 9.56
C THR A 246 -12.45 16.66 10.93
N ILE A 247 -11.81 17.83 10.94
CA ILE A 247 -11.43 18.56 12.19
C ILE A 247 -12.48 19.63 12.45
#